data_41cbe0918eef0613e78bafb3b30aa47d
#
_entry.id   41cbe0918eef0613e78bafb3b30aa47d
#
_cell.length_a   1.000
_cell.length_b   1.000
_cell.length_c   1.000
_cell.angle_alpha   90.00
_cell.angle_beta   90.00
_cell.angle_gamma   90.00
#
_symmetry.space_group_name_H-M   'P 1'
#
loop_
_entity.id
_entity.type
_entity.pdbx_description
1 polymer ?
#
loop_
_entity_poly.entity_id
_entity_poly.type
_entity_poly.pdbx_seq_one_letter_code
_entity_poly.pdbx_strand_id
1 'polypeptide(L)'
;MAGTGTGSDRVWTTLITNLDYLPGLLALAHSLARVRSAYPLVALYTDSLPAAGLAALRARNIAARRIPYLLPSSSNDYSNDPRFHDCWSKLAPFSLTEYARVVQLDSDMLVLRNMDELMTLPLDDPGLSETGDASTSRRVFAAGHACVCNPLKKPHYPPDWVPENCAFTSQHARPDDAHTVAPDPAVAPLGFMNGGLQVVNPSAVLYRQILAHMEADAANMDFADQSLLSDLYRGRWVPLPYVYNALKTMRWPGVHDAIWRDEHVKNMHYILSPKPWDELDEQGEWTGTDPTHQWWVDMNRDRKRAERLQGIPDDGF
;
A
#
# COMPACT_ATOMS: atom_id res chain seq x y z
N MET A 1 -31.62 7.33 -5.83
CA MET A 1 -30.56 8.32 -5.62
C MET A 1 -30.52 8.66 -4.13
N ALA A 2 -29.84 7.91 -3.34
CA ALA A 2 -29.58 8.27 -1.96
C ALA A 2 -28.09 8.00 -1.75
N GLY A 3 -27.29 9.06 -1.73
CA GLY A 3 -25.91 9.00 -1.32
C GLY A 3 -25.87 8.65 0.15
N THR A 4 -25.46 7.43 0.49
CA THR A 4 -25.01 7.09 1.84
C THR A 4 -23.63 7.69 2.00
N GLY A 5 -23.58 9.00 2.20
CA GLY A 5 -22.37 9.69 2.59
C GLY A 5 -21.96 9.18 3.97
N THR A 6 -20.88 8.40 4.07
CA THR A 6 -20.10 8.34 5.30
C THR A 6 -19.61 9.76 5.55
N GLY A 7 -19.99 10.37 6.65
CA GLY A 7 -19.76 11.82 6.90
C GLY A 7 -18.29 12.21 7.15
N SER A 8 -17.32 11.41 6.69
CA SER A 8 -15.91 11.70 6.77
C SER A 8 -15.39 12.12 5.38
N ASP A 9 -14.72 13.27 5.34
CA ASP A 9 -13.97 13.75 4.17
C ASP A 9 -12.59 13.10 4.02
N ARG A 10 -12.27 12.10 4.87
CA ARG A 10 -11.02 11.35 4.90
C ARG A 10 -11.29 9.86 4.92
N VAL A 11 -10.50 9.08 4.20
CA VAL A 11 -10.83 7.68 3.95
C VAL A 11 -9.57 6.82 3.77
N TRP A 12 -9.63 5.59 4.26
CA TRP A 12 -8.74 4.52 3.82
C TRP A 12 -9.24 3.96 2.49
N THR A 13 -8.36 3.65 1.59
CA THR A 13 -8.72 2.93 0.36
C THR A 13 -7.81 1.73 0.17
N THR A 14 -8.30 0.73 -0.54
CA THR A 14 -7.52 -0.42 -0.99
C THR A 14 -8.01 -0.86 -2.36
N LEU A 15 -7.09 -1.27 -3.25
CA LEU A 15 -7.44 -1.74 -4.59
C LEU A 15 -7.69 -3.25 -4.56
N ILE A 16 -8.73 -3.69 -5.27
CA ILE A 16 -9.02 -5.11 -5.54
C ILE A 16 -9.43 -5.31 -7.00
N THR A 17 -8.71 -6.17 -7.71
CA THR A 17 -8.92 -6.46 -9.14
C THR A 17 -9.29 -7.92 -9.39
N ASN A 18 -9.02 -8.81 -8.42
CA ASN A 18 -9.23 -10.25 -8.52
C ASN A 18 -9.56 -10.86 -7.15
N LEU A 19 -9.87 -12.16 -7.10
CA LEU A 19 -10.21 -12.85 -5.86
C LEU A 19 -9.00 -13.30 -5.04
N ASP A 20 -7.83 -13.39 -5.63
CA ASP A 20 -6.62 -13.92 -4.96
C ASP A 20 -6.18 -13.05 -3.78
N TYR A 21 -6.49 -11.74 -3.86
CA TYR A 21 -6.20 -10.77 -2.81
C TYR A 21 -7.39 -10.48 -1.87
N LEU A 22 -8.55 -11.10 -2.13
CA LEU A 22 -9.73 -10.84 -1.31
C LEU A 22 -9.54 -11.26 0.16
N PRO A 23 -8.92 -12.40 0.49
CA PRO A 23 -8.65 -12.75 1.89
C PRO A 23 -7.80 -11.68 2.62
N GLY A 24 -6.81 -11.12 1.92
CA GLY A 24 -5.99 -10.02 2.42
C GLY A 24 -6.81 -8.78 2.72
N LEU A 25 -7.63 -8.33 1.75
CA LEU A 25 -8.52 -7.17 1.92
C LEU A 25 -9.48 -7.34 3.11
N LEU A 26 -10.09 -8.52 3.26
CA LEU A 26 -11.03 -8.79 4.36
C LEU A 26 -10.32 -8.74 5.72
N ALA A 27 -9.10 -9.28 5.82
CA ALA A 27 -8.28 -9.19 7.02
C ALA A 27 -7.85 -7.73 7.30
N LEU A 28 -7.48 -6.96 6.26
CA LEU A 28 -7.16 -5.54 6.37
C LEU A 28 -8.36 -4.75 6.92
N ALA A 29 -9.56 -4.94 6.37
CA ALA A 29 -10.78 -4.28 6.84
C ALA A 29 -11.06 -4.59 8.31
N HIS A 30 -10.96 -5.85 8.69
CA HIS A 30 -11.13 -6.28 10.08
C HIS A 30 -10.07 -5.67 11.00
N SER A 31 -8.80 -5.63 10.57
CA SER A 31 -7.71 -5.08 11.35
C SER A 31 -7.86 -3.58 11.63
N LEU A 32 -8.32 -2.79 10.65
CA LEU A 32 -8.65 -1.36 10.84
C LEU A 32 -9.75 -1.18 11.90
N ALA A 33 -10.79 -2.03 11.88
CA ALA A 33 -11.82 -2.03 12.91
C ALA A 33 -11.27 -2.42 14.29
N ARG A 34 -10.39 -3.42 14.35
CA ARG A 34 -9.75 -3.88 15.61
C ARG A 34 -8.90 -2.80 16.26
N VAL A 35 -8.18 -2.00 15.49
CA VAL A 35 -7.40 -0.87 16.01
C VAL A 35 -8.27 0.39 16.23
N ARG A 36 -9.58 0.29 16.01
CA ARG A 36 -10.56 1.38 16.21
C ARG A 36 -10.22 2.62 15.39
N SER A 37 -9.89 2.44 14.11
CA SER A 37 -9.75 3.60 13.22
C SER A 37 -11.06 4.38 13.16
N ALA A 38 -10.97 5.70 13.23
CA ALA A 38 -12.12 6.61 13.13
C ALA A 38 -12.58 6.83 11.68
N TYR A 39 -11.83 6.33 10.69
CA TYR A 39 -12.06 6.58 9.27
C TYR A 39 -12.52 5.30 8.56
N PRO A 40 -13.47 5.42 7.60
CA PRO A 40 -13.97 4.27 6.86
C PRO A 40 -12.94 3.74 5.86
N LEU A 41 -13.08 2.45 5.52
CA LEU A 41 -12.38 1.82 4.40
C LEU A 41 -13.32 1.75 3.19
N VAL A 42 -12.81 2.11 2.02
CA VAL A 42 -13.47 1.94 0.72
C VAL A 42 -12.61 1.04 -0.18
N ALA A 43 -13.15 -0.08 -0.61
CA ALA A 43 -12.53 -0.94 -1.59
C ALA A 43 -12.71 -0.34 -3.00
N LEU A 44 -11.61 0.05 -3.63
CA LEU A 44 -11.61 0.46 -5.03
C LEU A 44 -11.53 -0.80 -5.90
N TYR A 45 -12.45 -0.95 -6.85
CA TYR A 45 -12.47 -2.13 -7.71
C TYR A 45 -12.60 -1.77 -9.18
N THR A 46 -12.09 -2.63 -10.04
CA THR A 46 -12.21 -2.54 -11.50
C THR A 46 -13.20 -3.58 -12.01
N ASP A 47 -13.57 -3.50 -13.27
CA ASP A 47 -14.50 -4.46 -13.90
C ASP A 47 -13.94 -5.88 -13.97
N SER A 48 -12.65 -6.07 -13.72
CA SER A 48 -12.02 -7.39 -13.63
C SER A 48 -12.39 -8.16 -12.36
N LEU A 49 -12.87 -7.48 -11.30
CA LEU A 49 -13.26 -8.14 -10.06
C LEU A 49 -14.53 -8.99 -10.29
N PRO A 50 -14.49 -10.32 -10.06
CA PRO A 50 -15.67 -11.16 -10.16
C PRO A 50 -16.79 -10.76 -9.20
N ALA A 51 -18.04 -11.04 -9.60
CA ALA A 51 -19.23 -10.71 -8.81
C ALA A 51 -19.21 -11.29 -7.38
N ALA A 52 -18.55 -12.44 -7.18
CA ALA A 52 -18.35 -13.05 -5.86
C ALA A 52 -17.56 -12.12 -4.91
N GLY A 53 -16.54 -11.41 -5.41
CA GLY A 53 -15.79 -10.44 -4.61
C GLY A 53 -16.68 -9.29 -4.14
N LEU A 54 -17.50 -8.72 -5.02
CA LEU A 54 -18.46 -7.68 -4.63
C LEU A 54 -19.53 -8.20 -3.65
N ALA A 55 -19.95 -9.45 -3.78
CA ALA A 55 -20.88 -10.08 -2.84
C ALA A 55 -20.25 -10.22 -1.45
N ALA A 56 -18.99 -10.67 -1.37
CA ALA A 56 -18.24 -10.79 -0.13
C ALA A 56 -18.05 -9.44 0.58
N LEU A 57 -17.73 -8.38 -0.16
CA LEU A 57 -17.63 -7.02 0.38
C LEU A 57 -18.97 -6.54 0.93
N ARG A 58 -20.07 -6.72 0.19
CA ARG A 58 -21.42 -6.33 0.64
C ARG A 58 -21.85 -7.09 1.90
N ALA A 59 -21.59 -8.40 1.98
CA ALA A 59 -21.94 -9.21 3.14
C ALA A 59 -21.28 -8.70 4.44
N ARG A 60 -20.14 -8.02 4.32
CA ARG A 60 -19.36 -7.47 5.43
C ARG A 60 -19.49 -5.95 5.60
N ASN A 61 -20.45 -5.34 4.88
CA ASN A 61 -20.66 -3.88 4.88
C ASN A 61 -19.40 -3.06 4.53
N ILE A 62 -18.48 -3.62 3.73
CA ILE A 62 -17.32 -2.90 3.22
C ILE A 62 -17.77 -2.08 2.02
N ALA A 63 -17.62 -0.76 2.13
CA ALA A 63 -17.95 0.15 1.03
C ALA A 63 -17.06 -0.17 -0.18
N ALA A 64 -17.67 -0.21 -1.37
CA ALA A 64 -16.95 -0.50 -2.61
C ALA A 64 -17.24 0.59 -3.66
N ARG A 65 -16.19 1.03 -4.35
CA ARG A 65 -16.26 2.03 -5.41
C ARG A 65 -15.62 1.51 -6.67
N ARG A 66 -16.37 1.53 -7.77
CA ARG A 66 -15.82 1.22 -9.09
C ARG A 66 -14.90 2.35 -9.55
N ILE A 67 -13.73 1.98 -10.06
CA ILE A 67 -12.78 2.87 -10.71
C ILE A 67 -12.47 2.35 -12.13
N PRO A 68 -12.04 3.21 -13.05
CA PRO A 68 -11.49 2.75 -14.32
C PRO A 68 -10.26 1.89 -14.11
N TYR A 69 -10.09 0.85 -14.92
CA TYR A 69 -8.81 0.13 -14.98
C TYR A 69 -7.82 1.01 -15.74
N LEU A 70 -6.72 1.36 -15.08
CA LEU A 70 -5.68 2.17 -15.69
C LEU A 70 -4.64 1.26 -16.32
N LEU A 71 -4.38 1.51 -17.59
CA LEU A 71 -3.30 0.86 -18.34
C LEU A 71 -2.73 1.89 -19.33
N PRO A 72 -1.42 2.13 -19.36
CA PRO A 72 -0.81 3.02 -20.34
C PRO A 72 -0.89 2.42 -21.75
N SER A 73 -0.81 3.27 -22.78
CA SER A 73 -0.84 2.85 -24.19
C SER A 73 0.36 1.96 -24.56
N SER A 74 1.50 2.15 -23.89
CA SER A 74 2.65 1.26 -23.92
C SER A 74 3.20 1.08 -22.51
N SER A 75 3.59 -0.14 -22.13
CA SER A 75 4.15 -0.45 -20.83
C SER A 75 5.41 -1.26 -20.97
N ASN A 76 6.20 -1.34 -19.90
CA ASN A 76 7.31 -2.27 -19.80
C ASN A 76 6.82 -3.73 -19.89
N ASP A 77 7.71 -4.65 -20.19
CA ASP A 77 7.45 -6.10 -20.10
C ASP A 77 7.41 -6.53 -18.62
N TYR A 78 6.20 -6.78 -18.12
CA TYR A 78 5.97 -7.31 -16.77
C TYR A 78 5.79 -8.83 -16.74
N SER A 79 6.35 -9.56 -17.70
CA SER A 79 6.25 -11.04 -17.77
C SER A 79 6.79 -11.73 -16.50
N ASN A 80 7.76 -11.13 -15.83
CA ASN A 80 8.32 -11.62 -14.55
C ASN A 80 7.39 -11.40 -13.35
N ASP A 81 6.50 -10.40 -13.40
CA ASP A 81 5.49 -10.13 -12.37
C ASP A 81 4.27 -9.42 -13.00
N PRO A 82 3.33 -10.17 -13.59
CA PRO A 82 2.16 -9.59 -14.28
C PRO A 82 1.27 -8.70 -13.42
N ARG A 83 1.40 -8.76 -12.08
CA ARG A 83 0.64 -7.91 -11.16
C ARG A 83 0.92 -6.41 -11.36
N PHE A 84 2.07 -6.06 -11.94
CA PHE A 84 2.39 -4.65 -12.23
C PHE A 84 1.45 -4.02 -13.26
N HIS A 85 0.74 -4.80 -14.09
CA HIS A 85 -0.33 -4.26 -14.93
C HIS A 85 -1.49 -3.70 -14.10
N ASP A 86 -1.88 -4.38 -13.01
CA ASP A 86 -2.94 -3.90 -12.10
C ASP A 86 -2.48 -2.69 -11.28
N CYS A 87 -1.17 -2.60 -10.97
CA CYS A 87 -0.62 -1.56 -10.11
C CYS A 87 -0.82 -0.14 -10.64
N TRP A 88 -0.97 0.06 -11.96
CA TRP A 88 -1.32 1.37 -12.52
C TRP A 88 -2.61 1.94 -11.91
N SER A 89 -3.58 1.09 -11.60
CA SER A 89 -4.84 1.50 -10.98
C SER A 89 -4.68 2.02 -9.54
N LYS A 90 -3.52 1.84 -8.89
CA LYS A 90 -3.17 2.44 -7.59
C LYS A 90 -2.93 3.96 -7.68
N LEU A 91 -2.92 4.54 -8.88
CA LEU A 91 -2.91 5.98 -9.08
C LEU A 91 -4.29 6.63 -8.93
N ALA A 92 -5.38 5.83 -8.91
CA ALA A 92 -6.75 6.31 -8.79
C ALA A 92 -7.02 7.17 -7.52
N PRO A 93 -6.39 6.94 -6.35
CA PRO A 93 -6.56 7.79 -5.17
C PRO A 93 -6.40 9.29 -5.43
N PHE A 94 -5.49 9.68 -6.34
CA PHE A 94 -5.28 11.09 -6.72
C PHE A 94 -6.50 11.71 -7.41
N SER A 95 -7.41 10.91 -7.97
CA SER A 95 -8.64 11.36 -8.66
C SER A 95 -9.85 11.53 -7.75
N LEU A 96 -9.79 11.05 -6.51
CA LEU A 96 -10.95 10.96 -5.60
C LEU A 96 -11.23 12.31 -4.91
N THR A 97 -11.44 13.36 -5.70
CA THR A 97 -11.52 14.75 -5.24
C THR A 97 -12.70 15.09 -4.32
N GLU A 98 -13.63 14.17 -4.12
CA GLU A 98 -14.66 14.28 -3.09
C GLU A 98 -14.13 14.07 -1.67
N TYR A 99 -12.89 13.56 -1.51
CA TYR A 99 -12.22 13.45 -0.23
C TYR A 99 -11.13 14.51 -0.09
N ALA A 100 -10.99 15.07 1.10
CA ALA A 100 -9.88 15.95 1.45
C ALA A 100 -8.56 15.17 1.65
N ARG A 101 -8.67 13.89 2.08
CA ARG A 101 -7.54 13.00 2.30
C ARG A 101 -7.90 11.56 1.97
N VAL A 102 -7.01 10.91 1.23
CA VAL A 102 -7.05 9.47 0.99
C VAL A 102 -5.76 8.84 1.47
N VAL A 103 -5.85 7.75 2.23
CA VAL A 103 -4.71 6.89 2.54
C VAL A 103 -4.96 5.54 1.88
N GLN A 104 -4.21 5.28 0.81
CA GLN A 104 -4.23 4.01 0.08
C GLN A 104 -3.36 2.98 0.80
N LEU A 105 -3.89 1.78 0.96
CA LEU A 105 -3.19 0.60 1.48
C LEU A 105 -3.30 -0.53 0.46
N ASP A 106 -2.24 -1.30 0.28
CA ASP A 106 -2.34 -2.55 -0.48
C ASP A 106 -3.18 -3.57 0.27
N SER A 107 -3.91 -4.41 -0.47
CA SER A 107 -4.79 -5.43 0.12
C SER A 107 -4.04 -6.58 0.81
N ASP A 108 -2.72 -6.66 0.62
CA ASP A 108 -1.84 -7.58 1.36
C ASP A 108 -1.15 -6.92 2.57
N MET A 109 -1.83 -5.95 3.17
CA MET A 109 -1.40 -5.31 4.42
C MET A 109 -2.25 -5.76 5.61
N LEU A 110 -1.68 -5.60 6.81
CA LEU A 110 -2.34 -5.88 8.08
C LEU A 110 -2.04 -4.77 9.09
N VAL A 111 -3.07 -4.05 9.53
CA VAL A 111 -2.93 -2.97 10.51
C VAL A 111 -2.93 -3.54 11.93
N LEU A 112 -1.81 -3.39 12.62
CA LEU A 112 -1.60 -3.89 13.98
C LEU A 112 -1.79 -2.82 15.05
N ARG A 113 -1.64 -1.55 14.67
CA ARG A 113 -1.80 -0.39 15.56
C ARG A 113 -2.50 0.74 14.81
N ASN A 114 -3.26 1.56 15.53
CA ASN A 114 -3.93 2.72 14.93
C ASN A 114 -2.91 3.65 14.24
N MET A 115 -3.28 4.14 13.04
CA MET A 115 -2.47 5.01 12.18
C MET A 115 -3.26 6.25 11.74
N ASP A 116 -4.31 6.62 12.47
CA ASP A 116 -5.21 7.72 12.09
C ASP A 116 -4.48 9.07 11.98
N GLU A 117 -3.30 9.20 12.57
CA GLU A 117 -2.43 10.37 12.40
C GLU A 117 -2.02 10.62 10.94
N LEU A 118 -2.02 9.59 10.08
CA LEU A 118 -1.78 9.76 8.64
C LEU A 118 -2.87 10.61 7.96
N MET A 119 -4.08 10.59 8.50
CA MET A 119 -5.19 11.40 7.98
C MET A 119 -4.98 12.91 8.20
N THR A 120 -4.10 13.28 9.12
CA THR A 120 -3.79 14.68 9.44
C THR A 120 -2.33 15.05 9.17
N LEU A 121 -1.56 14.10 8.59
CA LEU A 121 -0.16 14.35 8.23
C LEU A 121 -0.07 15.61 7.35
N PRO A 122 0.76 16.61 7.69
CA PRO A 122 0.89 17.80 6.87
C PRO A 122 1.43 17.47 5.48
N LEU A 123 0.65 17.78 4.45
CA LEU A 123 1.06 17.80 3.04
C LEU A 123 0.81 19.20 2.50
N ASP A 124 1.46 19.54 1.40
CA ASP A 124 1.22 20.82 0.73
C ASP A 124 -0.17 20.84 0.10
N ASP A 125 -0.74 22.04 -0.01
CA ASP A 125 -1.99 22.23 -0.73
C ASP A 125 -1.78 21.83 -2.20
N PRO A 126 -2.65 21.01 -2.79
CA PRO A 126 -2.56 20.63 -4.20
C PRO A 126 -2.47 21.84 -5.15
N GLY A 127 -3.11 22.97 -4.81
CA GLY A 127 -3.02 24.21 -5.55
C GLY A 127 -1.61 24.76 -5.73
N LEU A 128 -0.71 24.53 -4.77
CA LEU A 128 0.71 24.89 -4.90
C LEU A 128 1.45 24.06 -5.96
N SER A 129 1.02 22.83 -6.14
CA SER A 129 1.56 21.92 -7.17
C SER A 129 0.93 22.17 -8.55
N GLU A 130 -0.21 22.84 -8.61
CA GLU A 130 -0.97 23.11 -9.81
C GLU A 130 -0.47 24.33 -10.60
N THR A 131 0.11 25.32 -9.93
CA THR A 131 0.48 26.62 -10.52
C THR A 131 1.72 26.59 -11.42
N GLY A 132 2.25 25.40 -11.70
CA GLY A 132 3.39 25.25 -12.61
C GLY A 132 4.74 25.63 -12.01
N ASP A 133 4.79 26.24 -10.84
CA ASP A 133 6.03 26.39 -10.06
C ASP A 133 6.26 25.09 -9.26
N ALA A 134 6.54 24.03 -10.03
CA ALA A 134 6.84 22.70 -9.51
C ALA A 134 8.01 22.70 -8.51
N SER A 135 8.73 23.81 -8.39
CA SER A 135 9.86 23.97 -7.49
C SER A 135 9.45 24.21 -6.03
N THR A 136 8.21 24.64 -5.76
CA THR A 136 7.81 25.09 -4.42
C THR A 136 7.18 23.98 -3.56
N SER A 137 6.38 23.06 -4.12
CA SER A 137 5.79 21.99 -3.34
C SER A 137 6.78 20.82 -3.16
N ARG A 138 7.11 20.51 -1.91
CA ARG A 138 7.98 19.39 -1.53
C ARG A 138 7.29 18.27 -0.77
N ARG A 139 6.00 18.41 -0.52
CA ARG A 139 5.18 17.50 0.28
C ARG A 139 3.90 17.13 -0.47
N VAL A 140 4.07 16.68 -1.73
CA VAL A 140 2.93 16.37 -2.62
C VAL A 140 2.11 15.20 -2.09
N PHE A 141 2.78 14.17 -1.61
CA PHE A 141 2.18 12.99 -0.97
C PHE A 141 3.16 12.42 0.06
N ALA A 142 2.75 11.39 0.82
CA ALA A 142 3.65 10.65 1.70
C ALA A 142 3.60 9.14 1.41
N ALA A 143 4.74 8.47 1.59
CA ALA A 143 4.90 7.03 1.41
C ALA A 143 6.10 6.50 2.22
N GLY A 144 6.21 5.17 2.34
CA GLY A 144 7.45 4.55 2.80
C GLY A 144 8.47 4.41 1.66
N HIS A 145 9.75 4.34 1.98
CA HIS A 145 10.76 3.94 1.00
C HIS A 145 10.57 2.46 0.58
N ALA A 146 10.93 2.14 -0.64
CA ALA A 146 11.14 0.76 -1.04
C ALA A 146 12.42 0.21 -0.39
N CYS A 147 12.38 -1.05 0.03
CA CYS A 147 13.60 -1.77 0.37
C CYS A 147 14.22 -2.30 -0.93
N VAL A 148 15.35 -1.73 -1.31
CA VAL A 148 16.07 -2.06 -2.55
C VAL A 148 17.21 -3.07 -2.31
N CYS A 149 17.23 -3.75 -1.17
CA CYS A 149 18.26 -4.76 -0.85
C CYS A 149 18.21 -6.02 -1.73
N ASN A 150 17.10 -6.26 -2.40
CA ASN A 150 16.89 -7.45 -3.25
C ASN A 150 17.35 -8.76 -2.55
N PRO A 151 16.81 -9.09 -1.35
CA PRO A 151 17.31 -10.23 -0.57
C PRO A 151 17.12 -11.58 -1.26
N LEU A 152 16.19 -11.67 -2.21
CA LEU A 152 15.97 -12.86 -3.04
C LEU A 152 16.85 -12.91 -4.29
N LYS A 153 17.70 -11.91 -4.51
CA LYS A 153 18.60 -11.80 -5.67
C LYS A 153 17.86 -11.99 -6.99
N LYS A 154 16.69 -11.38 -7.12
CA LYS A 154 15.87 -11.46 -8.35
C LYS A 154 16.64 -10.83 -9.52
N PRO A 155 16.90 -11.59 -10.60
CA PRO A 155 17.79 -11.12 -11.68
C PRO A 155 17.18 -10.02 -12.55
N HIS A 156 15.86 -9.86 -12.52
CA HIS A 156 15.12 -8.83 -13.26
C HIS A 156 14.96 -7.52 -12.48
N TYR A 157 15.47 -7.43 -11.22
CA TYR A 157 15.49 -6.17 -10.49
C TYR A 157 16.64 -5.29 -10.97
N PRO A 158 16.52 -3.96 -10.88
CA PRO A 158 17.58 -3.04 -11.27
C PRO A 158 18.92 -3.40 -10.61
N PRO A 159 20.03 -3.30 -11.33
CA PRO A 159 21.35 -3.70 -10.81
C PRO A 159 21.84 -2.84 -9.64
N ASP A 160 21.30 -1.64 -9.49
CA ASP A 160 21.56 -0.71 -8.38
C ASP A 160 20.66 -0.98 -7.14
N TRP A 161 19.78 -1.98 -7.22
CA TRP A 161 19.02 -2.46 -6.06
C TRP A 161 19.89 -3.36 -5.18
N VAL A 162 20.69 -2.72 -4.36
CA VAL A 162 21.65 -3.34 -3.44
C VAL A 162 21.54 -2.71 -2.05
N PRO A 163 21.98 -3.41 -0.99
CA PRO A 163 21.88 -2.90 0.39
C PRO A 163 22.52 -1.52 0.59
N GLU A 164 23.62 -1.23 -0.09
CA GLU A 164 24.34 0.04 -0.01
C GLU A 164 23.50 1.23 -0.49
N ASN A 165 22.56 0.99 -1.40
CA ASN A 165 21.67 2.01 -1.96
C ASN A 165 20.31 2.07 -1.25
N CYS A 166 20.07 1.18 -0.27
CA CYS A 166 18.81 1.14 0.45
C CYS A 166 18.72 2.27 1.49
N ALA A 167 17.64 3.03 1.45
CA ALA A 167 17.38 4.11 2.39
C ALA A 167 17.44 3.66 3.86
N PHE A 168 16.91 2.47 4.15
CA PHE A 168 16.87 1.90 5.50
C PHE A 168 18.26 1.51 6.03
N THR A 169 19.24 1.23 5.16
CA THR A 169 20.60 0.88 5.59
C THR A 169 21.25 2.04 6.35
N SER A 170 20.96 3.28 6.00
CA SER A 170 21.48 4.46 6.72
C SER A 170 21.01 4.52 8.16
N GLN A 171 19.89 3.89 8.50
CA GLN A 171 19.31 3.88 9.85
C GLN A 171 19.97 2.84 10.77
N HIS A 172 20.78 1.90 10.25
CA HIS A 172 21.48 0.90 11.09
C HIS A 172 22.45 1.55 12.10
N ALA A 173 22.93 2.75 11.83
CA ALA A 173 23.76 3.50 12.76
C ALA A 173 22.98 4.02 14.00
N ARG A 174 21.65 4.15 13.90
CA ARG A 174 20.76 4.58 14.98
C ARG A 174 19.46 3.77 14.94
N PRO A 175 19.55 2.47 15.27
CA PRO A 175 18.44 1.54 15.07
C PRO A 175 17.20 1.88 15.90
N ASP A 176 17.39 2.44 17.08
CA ASP A 176 16.28 2.75 18.00
C ASP A 176 15.44 3.97 17.55
N ASP A 177 15.96 4.80 16.64
CA ASP A 177 15.20 5.92 16.09
C ASP A 177 14.32 5.50 14.90
N ALA A 178 14.62 4.40 14.23
CA ALA A 178 14.03 4.03 12.94
C ALA A 178 12.51 3.83 12.95
N HIS A 179 11.93 3.52 14.11
CA HIS A 179 10.47 3.36 14.24
C HIS A 179 9.72 4.70 14.36
N THR A 180 10.41 5.81 14.62
CA THR A 180 9.82 7.16 14.73
C THR A 180 10.35 8.12 13.69
N VAL A 181 11.56 7.88 13.17
CA VAL A 181 12.23 8.72 12.20
C VAL A 181 12.29 8.01 10.85
N ALA A 182 11.82 8.67 9.81
CA ALA A 182 11.96 8.18 8.45
C ALA A 182 13.42 8.22 7.98
N PRO A 183 13.83 7.38 7.00
CA PRO A 183 15.13 7.56 6.35
C PRO A 183 15.28 8.97 5.79
N ASP A 184 16.48 9.56 5.96
CA ASP A 184 16.78 10.90 5.43
C ASP A 184 16.87 10.82 3.89
N PRO A 185 16.01 11.55 3.15
CA PRO A 185 16.04 11.55 1.69
C PRO A 185 17.36 12.08 1.12
N ALA A 186 18.12 12.91 1.89
CA ALA A 186 19.40 13.44 1.45
C ALA A 186 20.50 12.37 1.37
N VAL A 187 20.35 11.26 2.11
CA VAL A 187 21.30 10.14 2.13
C VAL A 187 20.73 8.87 1.49
N ALA A 188 19.52 8.93 0.95
CA ALA A 188 18.89 7.83 0.23
C ALA A 188 19.21 7.89 -1.27
N PRO A 189 20.20 7.14 -1.79
CA PRO A 189 20.73 7.35 -3.14
C PRO A 189 19.67 7.27 -4.25
N LEU A 190 18.71 6.39 -4.11
CA LEU A 190 17.69 6.16 -5.14
C LEU A 190 16.43 7.00 -4.93
N GLY A 191 16.11 7.39 -3.68
CA GLY A 191 14.88 8.13 -3.36
C GLY A 191 13.60 7.43 -3.84
N PHE A 192 13.59 6.09 -3.85
CA PHE A 192 12.53 5.27 -4.44
C PHE A 192 11.47 4.94 -3.39
N MET A 193 10.19 5.27 -3.67
CA MET A 193 9.08 4.98 -2.77
C MET A 193 8.50 3.58 -3.00
N ASN A 194 7.85 3.02 -1.99
CA ASN A 194 7.05 1.81 -2.14
C ASN A 194 5.57 2.17 -2.29
N GLY A 195 4.93 1.67 -3.35
CA GLY A 195 3.55 1.98 -3.73
C GLY A 195 2.46 1.39 -2.82
N GLY A 196 2.83 0.55 -1.83
CA GLY A 196 1.85 -0.14 -0.99
C GLY A 196 1.10 0.75 -0.01
N LEU A 197 1.71 1.86 0.45
CA LEU A 197 1.05 2.87 1.25
C LEU A 197 1.29 4.24 0.65
N GLN A 198 0.20 4.98 0.37
CA GLN A 198 0.24 6.33 -0.17
C GLN A 198 -0.73 7.22 0.60
N VAL A 199 -0.24 8.35 1.11
CA VAL A 199 -1.06 9.39 1.77
C VAL A 199 -1.19 10.55 0.82
N VAL A 200 -2.38 10.84 0.33
CA VAL A 200 -2.59 11.83 -0.74
C VAL A 200 -3.68 12.84 -0.40
N ASN A 201 -3.52 14.08 -0.86
CA ASN A 201 -4.60 15.04 -1.02
C ASN A 201 -5.04 14.97 -2.49
N PRO A 202 -6.23 14.40 -2.79
CA PRO A 202 -6.68 14.24 -4.17
C PRO A 202 -6.78 15.59 -4.92
N SER A 203 -6.36 15.60 -6.19
CA SER A 203 -6.46 16.77 -7.06
C SER A 203 -6.59 16.34 -8.51
N ALA A 204 -7.57 16.91 -9.19
CA ALA A 204 -7.78 16.66 -10.62
C ALA A 204 -6.58 17.11 -11.47
N VAL A 205 -5.85 18.13 -11.03
CA VAL A 205 -4.66 18.63 -11.76
C VAL A 205 -3.48 17.68 -11.55
N LEU A 206 -3.19 17.29 -10.30
CA LEU A 206 -2.15 16.29 -10.02
C LEU A 206 -2.43 14.98 -10.76
N TYR A 207 -3.67 14.53 -10.74
CA TYR A 207 -4.07 13.31 -11.45
C TYR A 207 -3.83 13.39 -12.96
N ARG A 208 -4.18 14.54 -13.61
CA ARG A 208 -3.86 14.74 -15.03
C ARG A 208 -2.35 14.75 -15.29
N GLN A 209 -1.54 15.35 -14.42
CA GLN A 209 -0.07 15.31 -14.54
C GLN A 209 0.45 13.88 -14.46
N ILE A 210 -0.05 13.10 -13.50
CA ILE A 210 0.28 11.69 -13.32
C ILE A 210 -0.05 10.90 -14.59
N LEU A 211 -1.27 11.05 -15.13
CA LEU A 211 -1.68 10.36 -16.35
C LEU A 211 -0.85 10.77 -17.56
N ALA A 212 -0.52 12.04 -17.69
CA ALA A 212 0.31 12.53 -18.79
C ALA A 212 1.74 11.94 -18.71
N HIS A 213 2.32 11.83 -17.51
CA HIS A 213 3.63 11.21 -17.30
C HIS A 213 3.57 9.69 -17.54
N MET A 214 2.50 9.03 -17.11
CA MET A 214 2.25 7.61 -17.40
C MET A 214 2.28 7.34 -18.92
N GLU A 215 1.52 8.09 -19.70
CA GLU A 215 1.46 7.91 -21.15
C GLU A 215 2.80 8.21 -21.85
N ALA A 216 3.58 9.14 -21.29
CA ALA A 216 4.85 9.52 -21.90
C ALA A 216 5.99 8.51 -21.65
N ASP A 217 6.02 7.85 -20.49
CA ASP A 217 7.23 7.12 -20.04
C ASP A 217 7.00 5.75 -19.40
N ALA A 218 5.76 5.23 -19.37
CA ALA A 218 5.46 3.95 -18.72
C ALA A 218 6.28 2.75 -19.27
N ALA A 219 6.72 2.82 -20.53
CA ALA A 219 7.56 1.78 -21.13
C ALA A 219 8.93 1.61 -20.45
N ASN A 220 9.40 2.64 -19.74
CA ASN A 220 10.68 2.66 -19.02
C ASN A 220 10.52 2.40 -17.50
N MET A 221 9.31 2.04 -17.03
CA MET A 221 8.99 1.90 -15.61
C MET A 221 8.92 0.44 -15.19
N ASP A 222 9.90 -0.03 -14.41
CA ASP A 222 9.98 -1.43 -13.96
C ASP A 222 8.92 -1.82 -12.93
N PHE A 223 8.39 -0.85 -12.18
CA PHE A 223 7.48 -1.08 -11.05
C PHE A 223 6.21 -0.20 -11.13
N ALA A 224 5.71 0.04 -12.34
CA ALA A 224 4.46 0.75 -12.61
C ALA A 224 4.28 2.05 -11.78
N ASP A 225 3.21 2.15 -10.97
CA ASP A 225 2.88 3.30 -10.13
C ASP A 225 4.03 3.75 -9.23
N GLN A 226 4.78 2.80 -8.70
CA GLN A 226 5.90 3.03 -7.79
C GLN A 226 7.05 3.75 -8.52
N SER A 227 7.42 3.31 -9.73
CA SER A 227 8.41 3.98 -10.57
C SER A 227 7.94 5.36 -10.98
N LEU A 228 6.69 5.48 -11.43
CA LEU A 228 6.11 6.74 -11.88
C LEU A 228 6.14 7.81 -10.78
N LEU A 229 5.62 7.50 -9.60
CA LEU A 229 5.56 8.48 -8.52
C LEU A 229 6.94 8.84 -7.98
N SER A 230 7.88 7.89 -7.96
CA SER A 230 9.27 8.12 -7.56
C SER A 230 9.99 9.06 -8.52
N ASP A 231 9.73 8.93 -9.82
CA ASP A 231 10.35 9.76 -10.85
C ASP A 231 9.70 11.15 -10.92
N LEU A 232 8.38 11.22 -11.13
CA LEU A 232 7.64 12.47 -11.30
C LEU A 232 7.77 13.40 -10.08
N TYR A 233 7.85 12.84 -8.88
CA TYR A 233 7.91 13.60 -7.63
C TYR A 233 9.22 13.38 -6.88
N ARG A 234 10.32 13.14 -7.59
CA ARG A 234 11.66 12.96 -6.98
C ARG A 234 12.01 14.11 -6.03
N GLY A 235 12.29 13.79 -4.76
CA GLY A 235 12.57 14.77 -3.70
C GLY A 235 11.41 15.67 -3.30
N ARG A 236 10.17 15.32 -3.69
CA ARG A 236 8.95 16.10 -3.46
C ARG A 236 7.86 15.32 -2.72
N TRP A 237 8.18 14.22 -2.10
CA TRP A 237 7.28 13.42 -1.26
C TRP A 237 7.86 13.29 0.16
N VAL A 238 6.98 12.99 1.10
CA VAL A 238 7.31 12.87 2.54
C VAL A 238 7.60 11.41 2.85
N PRO A 239 8.83 11.05 3.24
CA PRO A 239 9.13 9.70 3.67
C PRO A 239 8.48 9.42 5.04
N LEU A 240 7.96 8.21 5.21
CA LEU A 240 7.40 7.72 6.46
C LEU A 240 8.38 6.73 7.12
N PRO A 241 8.40 6.65 8.48
CA PRO A 241 9.06 5.56 9.19
C PRO A 241 8.59 4.18 8.70
N TYR A 242 9.47 3.18 8.71
CA TYR A 242 9.17 1.84 8.21
C TYR A 242 7.92 1.22 8.83
N VAL A 243 7.58 1.57 10.05
CA VAL A 243 6.47 0.99 10.81
C VAL A 243 5.10 1.16 10.15
N TYR A 244 4.94 2.17 9.28
CA TYR A 244 3.70 2.39 8.53
C TYR A 244 3.57 1.51 7.29
N ASN A 245 4.69 1.02 6.77
CA ASN A 245 4.75 0.12 5.61
C ASN A 245 5.87 -0.90 5.86
N ALA A 246 5.70 -1.72 6.89
CA ALA A 246 6.70 -2.64 7.38
C ALA A 246 6.78 -3.88 6.48
N LEU A 247 7.69 -3.87 5.51
CA LEU A 247 7.85 -4.95 4.54
C LEU A 247 8.36 -6.21 5.25
N LYS A 248 7.72 -7.36 5.06
CA LYS A 248 8.11 -8.61 5.76
C LYS A 248 9.59 -8.97 5.60
N THR A 249 10.18 -8.63 4.47
CA THR A 249 11.59 -8.89 4.20
C THR A 249 12.55 -8.08 5.07
N MET A 250 12.12 -6.95 5.63
CA MET A 250 12.97 -6.14 6.52
C MET A 250 13.27 -6.87 7.83
N ARG A 251 12.38 -7.77 8.27
CA ARG A 251 12.58 -8.60 9.46
C ARG A 251 13.59 -9.74 9.25
N TRP A 252 13.87 -10.09 8.00
CA TRP A 252 14.74 -11.21 7.69
C TRP A 252 16.18 -10.94 8.15
N PRO A 253 16.88 -11.95 8.72
CA PRO A 253 18.25 -11.80 9.17
C PRO A 253 19.17 -11.24 8.07
N GLY A 254 19.92 -10.20 8.40
CA GLY A 254 20.87 -9.55 7.50
C GLY A 254 20.25 -8.60 6.45
N VAL A 255 18.93 -8.36 6.50
CA VAL A 255 18.29 -7.33 5.64
C VAL A 255 18.20 -6.02 6.43
N HIS A 256 17.21 -5.89 7.31
CA HIS A 256 17.05 -4.72 8.19
C HIS A 256 16.61 -5.13 9.60
N ASP A 257 16.92 -6.35 10.03
CA ASP A 257 16.67 -6.86 11.38
C ASP A 257 17.34 -6.01 12.46
N ALA A 258 18.41 -5.30 12.13
CA ALA A 258 19.06 -4.34 13.03
C ALA A 258 18.10 -3.24 13.51
N ILE A 259 17.22 -2.72 12.64
CA ILE A 259 16.27 -1.64 12.95
C ILE A 259 14.87 -2.15 13.25
N TRP A 260 14.58 -3.42 12.93
CA TRP A 260 13.24 -3.99 13.09
C TRP A 260 12.89 -4.23 14.55
N ARG A 261 11.67 -3.84 14.93
CA ARG A 261 11.07 -4.12 16.26
C ARG A 261 9.62 -4.50 16.06
N ASP A 262 9.26 -5.76 16.34
CA ASP A 262 7.91 -6.29 16.17
C ASP A 262 6.87 -5.43 16.90
N GLU A 263 7.21 -4.97 18.11
CA GLU A 263 6.34 -4.17 18.96
C GLU A 263 6.04 -2.76 18.44
N HIS A 264 6.81 -2.28 17.49
CA HIS A 264 6.61 -0.94 16.89
C HIS A 264 5.89 -0.99 15.55
N VAL A 265 5.77 -2.15 14.91
CA VAL A 265 5.07 -2.28 13.62
C VAL A 265 3.62 -1.82 13.76
N LYS A 266 3.23 -0.85 12.95
CA LYS A 266 1.85 -0.36 12.85
C LYS A 266 1.08 -1.02 11.73
N ASN A 267 1.74 -1.26 10.60
CA ASN A 267 1.13 -1.87 9.42
C ASN A 267 2.13 -2.79 8.73
N MET A 268 1.83 -4.08 8.79
CA MET A 268 2.61 -5.12 8.14
C MET A 268 2.27 -5.21 6.67
N HIS A 269 3.26 -5.32 5.79
CA HIS A 269 3.08 -5.49 4.36
C HIS A 269 3.69 -6.80 3.89
N TYR A 270 2.83 -7.74 3.46
CA TYR A 270 3.21 -9.08 3.01
C TYR A 270 3.62 -9.08 1.54
N ILE A 271 4.66 -8.25 1.21
CA ILE A 271 5.22 -8.24 -0.15
C ILE A 271 5.71 -9.63 -0.55
N LEU A 272 5.81 -9.86 -1.87
CA LEU A 272 6.26 -11.12 -2.45
C LEU A 272 5.31 -12.30 -2.14
N SER A 273 5.53 -13.41 -2.81
CA SER A 273 4.85 -14.69 -2.55
C SER A 273 5.77 -15.60 -1.74
N PRO A 274 5.22 -16.54 -0.96
CA PRO A 274 3.80 -16.75 -0.74
C PRO A 274 3.18 -15.63 0.12
N LYS A 275 1.85 -15.47 0.01
CA LYS A 275 1.07 -14.65 0.93
C LYS A 275 0.66 -15.51 2.15
N PRO A 276 0.30 -14.91 3.31
CA PRO A 276 -0.12 -15.69 4.47
C PRO A 276 -1.29 -16.66 4.20
N TRP A 277 -2.22 -16.25 3.34
CA TRP A 277 -3.38 -17.08 2.97
C TRP A 277 -3.07 -18.20 1.97
N ASP A 278 -1.95 -18.11 1.26
CA ASP A 278 -1.49 -19.17 0.35
C ASP A 278 -0.87 -20.36 1.12
N GLU A 279 -0.57 -20.18 2.39
CA GLU A 279 0.10 -21.17 3.25
C GLU A 279 -0.86 -21.79 4.29
N LEU A 280 -2.16 -21.68 4.09
CA LEU A 280 -3.15 -22.38 4.92
C LEU A 280 -3.45 -23.77 4.32
N ASP A 281 -3.50 -24.78 5.18
CA ASP A 281 -3.97 -26.11 4.79
C ASP A 281 -5.51 -26.19 4.70
N GLU A 282 -6.03 -27.36 4.36
CA GLU A 282 -7.48 -27.61 4.25
C GLU A 282 -8.23 -27.37 5.57
N GLN A 283 -7.56 -27.44 6.70
CA GLN A 283 -8.11 -27.19 8.02
C GLN A 283 -8.02 -25.71 8.42
N GLY A 284 -7.37 -24.87 7.58
CA GLY A 284 -7.10 -23.45 7.85
C GLY A 284 -5.95 -23.22 8.83
N GLU A 285 -5.11 -24.24 9.05
CA GLU A 285 -3.90 -24.11 9.85
C GLU A 285 -2.74 -23.63 8.99
N TRP A 286 -1.90 -22.78 9.57
CA TRP A 286 -0.75 -22.23 8.86
C TRP A 286 0.39 -23.24 8.81
N THR A 287 0.95 -23.43 7.61
CA THR A 287 2.04 -24.38 7.34
C THR A 287 3.33 -23.69 6.89
N GLY A 288 3.35 -22.35 6.87
CA GLY A 288 4.49 -21.56 6.41
C GLY A 288 5.65 -21.46 7.42
N THR A 289 6.61 -20.61 7.10
CA THR A 289 7.83 -20.44 7.91
C THR A 289 8.11 -19.00 8.31
N ASP A 290 7.50 -17.99 7.62
CA ASP A 290 7.72 -16.59 7.99
C ASP A 290 6.88 -16.23 9.23
N PRO A 291 7.50 -15.91 10.39
CA PRO A 291 6.75 -15.69 11.62
C PRO A 291 5.73 -14.54 11.54
N THR A 292 5.91 -13.60 10.63
CA THR A 292 4.96 -12.48 10.44
C THR A 292 3.64 -12.94 9.83
N HIS A 293 3.63 -14.06 9.11
CA HIS A 293 2.41 -14.63 8.53
C HIS A 293 1.46 -15.13 9.63
N GLN A 294 1.98 -15.55 10.79
CA GLN A 294 1.15 -15.92 11.93
C GLN A 294 0.28 -14.75 12.41
N TRP A 295 0.76 -13.52 12.32
CA TRP A 295 -0.03 -12.34 12.71
C TRP A 295 -1.28 -12.18 11.84
N TRP A 296 -1.15 -12.44 10.53
CA TRP A 296 -2.28 -12.44 9.63
C TRP A 296 -3.25 -13.59 9.91
N VAL A 297 -2.73 -14.78 10.16
CA VAL A 297 -3.54 -15.98 10.45
C VAL A 297 -4.37 -15.77 11.71
N ASP A 298 -3.78 -15.22 12.76
CA ASP A 298 -4.48 -14.94 14.02
C ASP A 298 -5.58 -13.87 13.81
N MET A 299 -5.28 -12.81 13.05
CA MET A 299 -6.26 -11.78 12.69
C MET A 299 -7.40 -12.35 11.85
N ASN A 300 -7.09 -13.22 10.88
CA ASN A 300 -8.09 -13.84 10.03
C ASN A 300 -8.99 -14.82 10.80
N ARG A 301 -8.44 -15.56 11.76
CA ARG A 301 -9.23 -16.39 12.70
C ARG A 301 -10.17 -15.55 13.55
N ASP A 302 -9.68 -14.41 14.07
CA ASP A 302 -10.51 -13.45 14.82
C ASP A 302 -11.63 -12.88 13.93
N ARG A 303 -11.31 -12.50 12.69
CA ARG A 303 -12.29 -12.05 11.69
C ARG A 303 -13.38 -13.11 11.46
N LYS A 304 -13.00 -14.34 11.10
CA LYS A 304 -13.96 -15.41 10.85
C LYS A 304 -14.82 -15.72 12.08
N ARG A 305 -14.27 -15.60 13.30
CA ARG A 305 -15.07 -15.72 14.54
C ARG A 305 -16.09 -14.59 14.67
N ALA A 306 -15.66 -13.34 14.44
CA ALA A 306 -16.54 -12.18 14.53
C ALA A 306 -17.66 -12.24 13.48
N GLU A 307 -17.36 -12.66 12.26
CA GLU A 307 -18.30 -12.83 11.17
C GLU A 307 -19.38 -13.87 11.51
N ARG A 308 -18.98 -15.03 12.06
CA ARG A 308 -19.95 -16.05 12.53
C ARG A 308 -20.89 -15.49 13.61
N LEU A 309 -20.39 -14.72 14.55
CA LEU A 309 -21.22 -14.09 15.59
C LEU A 309 -22.19 -13.05 15.02
N GLN A 310 -21.87 -12.44 13.90
CA GLN A 310 -22.73 -11.50 13.18
C GLN A 310 -23.68 -12.18 12.18
N GLY A 311 -23.64 -13.51 12.05
CA GLY A 311 -24.46 -14.25 11.11
C GLY A 311 -24.04 -14.10 9.66
N ILE A 312 -22.80 -13.68 9.40
CA ILE A 312 -22.23 -13.64 8.04
C ILE A 312 -21.87 -15.07 7.65
N PRO A 313 -22.42 -15.61 6.55
CA PRO A 313 -22.12 -16.96 6.11
C PRO A 313 -20.66 -17.10 5.66
N ASP A 314 -20.10 -18.29 5.85
CA ASP A 314 -18.78 -18.62 5.30
C ASP A 314 -18.91 -18.75 3.78
N ASP A 315 -18.25 -17.86 3.07
CA ASP A 315 -18.21 -17.78 1.61
C ASP A 315 -16.87 -18.27 1.02
N GLY A 316 -16.04 -18.88 1.86
CA GLY A 316 -14.76 -19.46 1.47
C GLY A 316 -13.58 -18.47 1.51
N PHE A 317 -13.82 -17.19 1.92
CA PHE A 317 -12.77 -16.16 1.97
C PHE A 317 -12.29 -15.82 3.37
#